data_8c573f8dc96d047d07f7e84b42f59ac5
#
_entry.id   8c573f8dc96d047d07f7e84b42f59ac5
#
_cell.length_a   1.000
_cell.length_b   1.000
_cell.length_c   1.000
_cell.angle_alpha   90.00
_cell.angle_beta   90.00
_cell.angle_gamma   90.00
#
_symmetry.space_group_name_H-M   'P 1'
#
loop_
_entity.id
_entity.type
_entity.pdbx_description
1 polymer ?
#
loop_
_entity_poly.entity_id
_entity_poly.type
_entity_poly.pdbx_seq_one_letter_code
_entity_poly.pdbx_strand_id
1 'polypeptide(L)'
;MKKILSLLLCGVMAVTMLASCGSKKESSESPESSAAPVPTATAGEVFDAIDAAFVEKFGDLGVTGAISNMPMDVDDTTLTEKFGIDPADVESYKGQIAGMMTNCDMLMVVKAKEGKLEAVVAGLEKAKADQTTQFEFYPVSGNDLRLEAAKIVQSGDYAALLMVGVVDDEEALDFTDDVKLAEDAFYTAIDESAK
;
A
#
# COMPACT_ATOMS: atom_id res chain seq x y z
N MET A 1 19.54 39.07 -28.78
CA MET A 1 19.51 39.27 -30.27
C MET A 1 18.99 37.98 -30.90
N LYS A 2 18.01 38.13 -31.82
CA LYS A 2 17.38 37.12 -32.71
C LYS A 2 16.39 36.15 -32.02
N LYS A 3 15.15 36.38 -31.97
CA LYS A 3 13.91 36.41 -32.77
C LYS A 3 13.91 35.46 -33.97
N ILE A 4 12.92 34.50 -34.02
CA ILE A 4 12.19 33.95 -35.16
C ILE A 4 11.16 33.00 -34.49
N LEU A 5 9.90 33.19 -34.42
CA LEU A 5 8.71 33.49 -35.21
C LEU A 5 8.50 32.54 -36.42
N SER A 6 7.43 31.79 -36.41
CA SER A 6 6.63 31.22 -37.54
C SER A 6 6.12 29.80 -37.19
N LEU A 7 4.92 29.34 -37.54
CA LEU A 7 3.70 29.86 -38.21
C LEU A 7 2.58 28.83 -37.99
N LEU A 8 1.37 29.33 -37.89
CA LEU A 8 0.08 28.60 -37.97
C LEU A 8 -0.01 27.73 -39.24
N LEU A 9 -0.69 26.57 -39.10
CA LEU A 9 -1.47 26.04 -40.22
C LEU A 9 -2.78 25.43 -39.74
N CYS A 10 -3.87 26.14 -40.00
CA CYS A 10 -5.25 25.67 -39.96
C CYS A 10 -5.48 24.67 -41.10
N GLY A 11 -6.15 23.55 -40.83
CA GLY A 11 -6.68 22.63 -41.80
C GLY A 11 -8.10 22.23 -41.43
N VAL A 12 -9.06 23.03 -41.89
CA VAL A 12 -10.50 22.70 -41.89
C VAL A 12 -10.73 21.77 -43.08
N MET A 13 -11.37 20.62 -42.88
CA MET A 13 -12.06 19.91 -43.95
C MET A 13 -13.43 19.44 -43.51
N ALA A 14 -14.37 19.84 -44.29
CA ALA A 14 -15.81 19.74 -44.10
C ALA A 14 -16.36 18.38 -44.55
N VAL A 15 -17.35 17.94 -43.81
CA VAL A 15 -18.67 17.37 -44.17
C VAL A 15 -18.84 16.70 -45.51
N THR A 16 -19.25 15.42 -45.52
CA THR A 16 -20.29 14.92 -46.43
C THR A 16 -21.21 13.95 -45.70
N MET A 17 -22.46 14.37 -45.51
CA MET A 17 -23.60 13.51 -45.19
C MET A 17 -23.98 12.70 -46.44
N LEU A 18 -24.18 11.42 -46.26
CA LEU A 18 -25.03 10.62 -47.15
C LEU A 18 -25.98 9.80 -46.29
N ALA A 19 -27.25 10.19 -46.35
CA ALA A 19 -28.37 9.43 -45.83
C ALA A 19 -28.62 8.20 -46.71
N SER A 20 -28.69 7.02 -46.12
CA SER A 20 -29.33 5.86 -46.74
C SER A 20 -30.18 5.15 -45.69
N CYS A 21 -31.49 5.22 -45.89
CA CYS A 21 -32.49 4.39 -45.22
C CYS A 21 -32.36 2.94 -45.66
N GLY A 22 -32.27 2.02 -44.72
CA GLY A 22 -32.39 0.60 -44.98
C GLY A 22 -32.62 -0.14 -43.65
N SER A 23 -33.90 -0.50 -43.40
CA SER A 23 -34.33 -1.26 -42.23
C SER A 23 -33.73 -2.65 -42.22
N LYS A 24 -32.94 -2.97 -41.21
CA LYS A 24 -32.80 -4.34 -40.66
C LYS A 24 -32.41 -4.22 -39.19
N LYS A 25 -33.23 -4.89 -38.34
CA LYS A 25 -32.90 -5.15 -36.94
C LYS A 25 -31.63 -5.99 -36.91
N GLU A 26 -30.56 -5.39 -36.48
CA GLU A 26 -29.40 -6.11 -35.93
C GLU A 26 -29.25 -5.66 -34.48
N SER A 27 -29.34 -6.64 -33.62
CA SER A 27 -29.00 -6.61 -32.20
C SER A 27 -27.63 -5.94 -32.07
N SER A 28 -27.57 -4.73 -31.54
CA SER A 28 -26.31 -4.16 -31.08
C SER A 28 -26.00 -4.77 -29.74
N GLU A 29 -25.22 -5.84 -29.75
CA GLU A 29 -24.41 -6.18 -28.60
C GLU A 29 -23.41 -5.04 -28.39
N SER A 30 -23.67 -4.22 -27.37
CA SER A 30 -22.64 -3.40 -26.76
C SER A 30 -21.48 -4.30 -26.39
N PRO A 31 -20.23 -3.93 -26.69
CA PRO A 31 -19.11 -4.65 -26.07
C PRO A 31 -19.23 -4.44 -24.55
N GLU A 32 -19.56 -5.51 -23.87
CA GLU A 32 -19.42 -5.59 -22.42
C GLU A 32 -17.97 -5.22 -22.11
N SER A 33 -17.79 -4.03 -21.55
CA SER A 33 -16.51 -3.64 -20.97
C SER A 33 -16.26 -4.62 -19.83
N SER A 34 -15.43 -5.62 -20.07
CA SER A 34 -14.89 -6.47 -19.05
C SER A 34 -14.00 -5.58 -18.16
N ALA A 35 -14.61 -4.92 -17.18
CA ALA A 35 -13.87 -4.31 -16.11
C ALA A 35 -13.07 -5.42 -15.40
N ALA A 36 -11.79 -5.18 -15.16
CA ALA A 36 -11.00 -6.08 -14.34
C ALA A 36 -11.70 -6.27 -12.98
N PRO A 37 -11.69 -7.48 -12.40
CA PRO A 37 -12.31 -7.70 -11.11
C PRO A 37 -11.68 -6.77 -10.06
N VAL A 38 -12.54 -6.17 -9.23
CA VAL A 38 -12.14 -5.22 -8.20
C VAL A 38 -11.86 -5.98 -6.91
N PRO A 39 -10.70 -5.79 -6.27
CA PRO A 39 -10.39 -6.42 -5.00
C PRO A 39 -11.41 -6.09 -3.91
N THR A 40 -11.87 -7.09 -3.17
CA THR A 40 -12.91 -6.96 -2.15
C THR A 40 -12.41 -7.10 -0.72
N ALA A 41 -11.13 -7.47 -0.52
CA ALA A 41 -10.55 -7.63 0.81
C ALA A 41 -10.68 -6.34 1.64
N THR A 42 -10.89 -6.49 2.92
CA THR A 42 -10.67 -5.41 3.89
C THR A 42 -9.18 -5.25 4.20
N ALA A 43 -8.77 -4.10 4.69
CA ALA A 43 -7.40 -3.91 5.17
C ALA A 43 -7.04 -4.90 6.30
N GLY A 44 -8.04 -5.30 7.10
CA GLY A 44 -7.86 -6.30 8.14
C GLY A 44 -7.50 -7.68 7.58
N GLU A 45 -8.18 -8.14 6.54
CA GLU A 45 -7.88 -9.43 5.90
C GLU A 45 -6.49 -9.44 5.24
N VAL A 46 -6.08 -8.32 4.63
CA VAL A 46 -4.71 -8.19 4.08
C VAL A 46 -3.66 -8.19 5.19
N PHE A 47 -3.92 -7.48 6.30
CA PHE A 47 -3.04 -7.49 7.48
C PHE A 47 -2.91 -8.91 8.05
N ASP A 48 -4.02 -9.63 8.22
CA ASP A 48 -4.03 -10.99 8.77
C ASP A 48 -3.29 -11.99 7.86
N ALA A 49 -3.30 -11.78 6.54
CA ALA A 49 -2.50 -12.56 5.60
C ALA A 49 -1.00 -12.32 5.77
N ILE A 50 -0.59 -11.08 6.03
CA ILE A 50 0.81 -10.76 6.35
C ILE A 50 1.23 -11.43 7.67
N ASP A 51 0.43 -11.29 8.73
CA ASP A 51 0.70 -11.94 10.01
C ASP A 51 0.81 -13.47 9.86
N ALA A 52 -0.08 -14.08 9.09
CA ALA A 52 -0.06 -15.53 8.83
C ALA A 52 1.24 -15.97 8.13
N ALA A 53 1.75 -15.19 7.19
CA ALA A 53 3.01 -15.47 6.51
C ALA A 53 4.20 -15.43 7.48
N PHE A 54 4.20 -14.51 8.44
CA PHE A 54 5.23 -14.45 9.50
C PHE A 54 5.13 -15.62 10.45
N VAL A 55 3.93 -16.02 10.86
CA VAL A 55 3.72 -17.21 11.71
C VAL A 55 4.14 -18.47 10.97
N GLU A 56 3.87 -18.60 9.68
CA GLU A 56 4.29 -19.75 8.88
C GLU A 56 5.83 -19.86 8.80
N LYS A 57 6.52 -18.73 8.56
CA LYS A 57 7.98 -18.70 8.40
C LYS A 57 8.71 -18.81 9.74
N PHE A 58 8.23 -18.14 10.79
CA PHE A 58 8.96 -17.94 12.04
C PHE A 58 8.26 -18.48 13.30
N GLY A 59 7.16 -19.21 13.15
CA GLY A 59 6.39 -19.75 14.28
C GLY A 59 7.19 -20.67 15.21
N ASP A 60 8.17 -21.40 14.68
CA ASP A 60 9.09 -22.23 15.47
C ASP A 60 9.97 -21.41 16.43
N LEU A 61 10.15 -20.10 16.16
CA LEU A 61 10.83 -19.14 17.02
C LEU A 61 9.88 -18.46 18.03
N GLY A 62 8.60 -18.86 18.06
CA GLY A 62 7.59 -18.28 18.93
C GLY A 62 6.99 -16.96 18.41
N VAL A 63 7.19 -16.64 17.14
CA VAL A 63 6.59 -15.48 16.47
C VAL A 63 5.09 -15.72 16.26
N THR A 64 4.27 -14.74 16.65
CA THR A 64 2.80 -14.81 16.62
C THR A 64 2.17 -13.83 15.62
N GLY A 65 2.96 -13.08 14.89
CA GLY A 65 2.58 -12.11 13.87
C GLY A 65 3.78 -11.29 13.41
N ALA A 66 3.60 -10.39 12.47
CA ALA A 66 4.68 -9.57 11.91
C ALA A 66 5.28 -8.60 12.95
N ILE A 67 4.49 -8.17 13.94
CA ILE A 67 4.95 -7.38 15.08
C ILE A 67 5.06 -8.27 16.30
N SER A 68 6.27 -8.70 16.65
CA SER A 68 6.52 -9.65 17.76
C SER A 68 6.82 -8.98 19.10
N ASN A 69 7.14 -7.68 19.11
CA ASN A 69 7.59 -6.97 20.32
C ASN A 69 6.45 -6.18 20.98
N MET A 70 5.60 -6.86 21.75
CA MET A 70 4.46 -6.26 22.45
C MET A 70 3.56 -5.48 21.46
N PRO A 71 2.89 -6.14 20.50
CA PRO A 71 2.08 -5.46 19.52
C PRO A 71 1.00 -4.61 20.17
N MET A 72 0.87 -3.36 19.74
CA MET A 72 -0.19 -2.43 20.11
C MET A 72 -1.00 -2.09 18.88
N ASP A 73 -2.30 -2.34 18.94
CA ASP A 73 -3.20 -2.05 17.83
C ASP A 73 -3.32 -0.54 17.59
N VAL A 74 -3.40 -0.16 16.32
CA VAL A 74 -3.66 1.21 15.89
C VAL A 74 -5.16 1.47 15.97
N ASP A 75 -5.55 2.47 16.77
CA ASP A 75 -6.89 3.03 16.83
C ASP A 75 -7.01 4.34 16.03
N ASP A 76 -8.21 4.94 15.97
CA ASP A 76 -8.45 6.21 15.24
C ASP A 76 -7.55 7.36 15.74
N THR A 77 -7.23 7.38 17.03
CA THR A 77 -6.35 8.38 17.62
C THR A 77 -4.93 8.20 17.10
N THR A 78 -4.41 6.98 17.19
CA THR A 78 -3.07 6.63 16.69
C THR A 78 -2.98 6.83 15.17
N LEU A 79 -4.03 6.46 14.41
CA LEU A 79 -4.10 6.68 12.98
C LEU A 79 -3.93 8.17 12.64
N THR A 80 -4.62 9.03 13.39
CA THR A 80 -4.56 10.48 13.15
C THR A 80 -3.25 11.10 13.65
N GLU A 81 -2.83 10.80 14.89
CA GLU A 81 -1.70 11.48 15.51
C GLU A 81 -0.35 10.99 14.99
N LYS A 82 -0.20 9.67 14.84
CA LYS A 82 1.07 9.07 14.42
C LYS A 82 1.22 8.97 12.91
N PHE A 83 0.15 8.59 12.21
CA PHE A 83 0.19 8.44 10.75
C PHE A 83 -0.30 9.69 10.00
N GLY A 84 -1.02 10.60 10.65
CA GLY A 84 -1.57 11.79 9.99
C GLY A 84 -2.68 11.47 8.99
N ILE A 85 -3.32 10.29 9.12
CA ILE A 85 -4.40 9.83 8.25
C ILE A 85 -5.73 10.13 8.93
N ASP A 86 -6.65 10.81 8.22
CA ASP A 86 -8.01 11.04 8.70
C ASP A 86 -8.83 9.74 8.57
N PRO A 87 -9.46 9.23 9.65
CA PRO A 87 -10.35 8.06 9.56
C PRO A 87 -11.50 8.25 8.56
N ALA A 88 -11.89 9.50 8.27
CA ALA A 88 -12.90 9.78 7.25
C ALA A 88 -12.45 9.48 5.82
N ASP A 89 -11.14 9.39 5.57
CA ASP A 89 -10.55 9.16 4.25
C ASP A 89 -10.31 7.67 3.95
N VAL A 90 -10.53 6.79 4.92
CA VAL A 90 -10.29 5.35 4.77
C VAL A 90 -11.59 4.54 4.74
N GLU A 91 -11.62 3.48 3.94
CA GLU A 91 -12.70 2.49 3.94
C GLU A 91 -12.52 1.49 5.08
N SER A 92 -11.30 1.02 5.25
CA SER A 92 -10.88 0.17 6.37
C SER A 92 -9.38 0.33 6.62
N TYR A 93 -8.97 0.05 7.84
CA TYR A 93 -7.55 -0.04 8.20
C TYR A 93 -7.33 -1.09 9.28
N LYS A 94 -6.13 -1.62 9.35
CA LYS A 94 -5.61 -2.38 10.49
C LYS A 94 -4.11 -2.15 10.57
N GLY A 95 -3.61 -1.94 11.77
CA GLY A 95 -2.20 -1.74 12.00
C GLY A 95 -1.78 -2.11 13.40
N GLN A 96 -0.51 -2.42 13.55
CA GLN A 96 0.15 -2.63 14.83
C GLN A 96 1.50 -1.90 14.84
N ILE A 97 1.88 -1.46 16.01
CA ILE A 97 3.18 -0.88 16.30
C ILE A 97 3.81 -1.61 17.48
N ALA A 98 5.13 -1.68 17.52
CA ALA A 98 5.81 -2.23 18.70
C ALA A 98 5.58 -1.35 19.92
N GLY A 99 5.09 -1.95 21.01
CA GLY A 99 4.91 -1.28 22.30
C GLY A 99 6.20 -1.07 23.07
N MET A 100 7.29 -1.71 22.65
CA MET A 100 8.62 -1.51 23.25
C MET A 100 9.28 -0.24 22.68
N MET A 101 9.67 0.68 23.57
CA MET A 101 10.34 1.94 23.18
C MET A 101 11.69 1.75 22.48
N THR A 102 12.23 0.54 22.50
CA THR A 102 13.52 0.18 21.88
C THR A 102 13.37 -0.50 20.52
N ASN A 103 12.16 -0.62 20.00
CA ASN A 103 11.88 -1.30 18.74
C ASN A 103 11.04 -0.38 17.80
N CYS A 104 11.43 -0.30 16.54
CA CYS A 104 10.82 0.59 15.55
C CYS A 104 9.73 -0.08 14.70
N ASP A 105 9.38 -1.36 14.95
CA ASP A 105 8.45 -2.11 14.09
C ASP A 105 7.08 -1.43 13.98
N MET A 106 6.59 -1.36 12.75
CA MET A 106 5.27 -0.85 12.38
C MET A 106 4.74 -1.59 11.15
N LEU A 107 3.57 -2.18 11.30
CA LEU A 107 2.79 -2.71 10.19
C LEU A 107 1.47 -1.96 10.12
N MET A 108 1.20 -1.31 9.00
CA MET A 108 -0.05 -0.58 8.77
C MET A 108 -0.58 -0.90 7.39
N VAL A 109 -1.81 -1.39 7.31
CA VAL A 109 -2.54 -1.63 6.06
C VAL A 109 -3.77 -0.74 6.04
N VAL A 110 -3.98 -0.04 4.93
CA VAL A 110 -5.10 0.87 4.73
C VAL A 110 -5.74 0.61 3.38
N LYS A 111 -7.08 0.53 3.35
CA LYS A 111 -7.88 0.64 2.14
C LYS A 111 -8.48 2.04 2.12
N ALA A 112 -8.01 2.86 1.19
CA ALA A 112 -8.44 4.25 1.05
C ALA A 112 -9.82 4.33 0.39
N LYS A 113 -10.59 5.36 0.71
CA LYS A 113 -11.76 5.73 -0.08
C LYS A 113 -11.34 6.26 -1.45
N GLU A 114 -12.26 6.23 -2.40
CA GLU A 114 -12.04 6.75 -3.75
C GLU A 114 -11.42 8.16 -3.72
N GLY A 115 -10.30 8.33 -4.43
CA GLY A 115 -9.55 9.58 -4.52
C GLY A 115 -8.76 9.98 -3.28
N LYS A 116 -8.63 9.09 -2.26
CA LYS A 116 -7.93 9.39 -0.99
C LYS A 116 -6.58 8.67 -0.84
N LEU A 117 -6.23 7.80 -1.76
CA LEU A 117 -5.00 7.01 -1.68
C LEU A 117 -3.74 7.88 -1.54
N GLU A 118 -3.63 8.98 -2.27
CA GLU A 118 -2.46 9.87 -2.20
C GLU A 118 -2.29 10.47 -0.80
N ALA A 119 -3.38 10.89 -0.14
CA ALA A 119 -3.35 11.40 1.23
C ALA A 119 -2.96 10.30 2.24
N VAL A 120 -3.46 9.08 2.05
CA VAL A 120 -3.09 7.92 2.88
C VAL A 120 -1.60 7.62 2.73
N VAL A 121 -1.09 7.54 1.51
CA VAL A 121 0.34 7.28 1.24
C VAL A 121 1.22 8.35 1.86
N ALA A 122 0.87 9.63 1.71
CA ALA A 122 1.61 10.74 2.34
C ALA A 122 1.65 10.61 3.88
N GLY A 123 0.56 10.13 4.49
CA GLY A 123 0.51 9.83 5.92
C GLY A 123 1.45 8.68 6.33
N LEU A 124 1.49 7.60 5.56
CA LEU A 124 2.42 6.48 5.78
C LEU A 124 3.89 6.91 5.60
N GLU A 125 4.19 7.74 4.58
CA GLU A 125 5.52 8.31 4.37
C GLU A 125 5.96 9.19 5.55
N LYS A 126 5.04 10.02 6.05
CA LYS A 126 5.29 10.82 7.24
C LYS A 126 5.61 9.94 8.44
N ALA A 127 4.81 8.93 8.71
CA ALA A 127 5.03 8.02 9.84
C ALA A 127 6.39 7.29 9.72
N LYS A 128 6.77 6.84 8.52
CA LYS A 128 8.08 6.25 8.26
C LYS A 128 9.21 7.26 8.54
N ALA A 129 9.10 8.50 8.07
CA ALA A 129 10.10 9.54 8.27
C ALA A 129 10.24 9.92 9.76
N ASP A 130 9.13 10.06 10.48
CA ASP A 130 9.13 10.36 11.91
C ASP A 130 9.80 9.22 12.71
N GLN A 131 9.51 7.97 12.34
CA GLN A 131 10.12 6.78 12.97
C GLN A 131 11.63 6.73 12.67
N THR A 132 12.03 7.03 11.44
CA THR A 132 13.45 7.14 11.07
C THR A 132 14.16 8.18 11.93
N THR A 133 13.60 9.37 12.06
CA THR A 133 14.18 10.45 12.89
C THR A 133 14.27 10.05 14.36
N GLN A 134 13.27 9.31 14.87
CA GLN A 134 13.26 8.86 16.27
C GLN A 134 14.35 7.83 16.56
N PHE A 135 14.64 6.94 15.61
CA PHE A 135 15.51 5.78 15.84
C PHE A 135 16.89 5.87 15.14
N GLU A 136 17.16 6.90 14.32
CA GLU A 136 18.43 7.04 13.58
C GLU A 136 19.69 6.98 14.46
N PHE A 137 19.57 7.40 15.73
CA PHE A 137 20.66 7.34 16.71
C PHE A 137 20.54 6.17 17.69
N TYR A 138 19.61 5.23 17.43
CA TYR A 138 19.33 4.11 18.32
C TYR A 138 19.32 2.77 17.58
N PRO A 139 20.49 2.28 17.12
CA PRO A 139 20.59 1.11 16.23
C PRO A 139 20.45 -0.24 16.97
N VAL A 140 19.96 -0.25 18.22
CA VAL A 140 19.80 -1.49 19.00
C VAL A 140 18.83 -2.44 18.29
N SER A 141 19.10 -3.72 18.40
CA SER A 141 18.28 -4.80 17.82
C SER A 141 18.04 -4.63 16.30
N GLY A 142 18.96 -3.97 15.60
CA GLY A 142 18.89 -3.77 14.16
C GLY A 142 17.82 -2.75 13.71
N ASN A 143 17.48 -1.76 14.54
CA ASN A 143 16.51 -0.73 14.14
C ASN A 143 16.92 0.02 12.88
N ASP A 144 18.21 0.35 12.74
CA ASP A 144 18.78 0.99 11.54
C ASP A 144 18.53 0.16 10.28
N LEU A 145 18.76 -1.14 10.34
CA LEU A 145 18.52 -2.06 9.22
C LEU A 145 17.03 -2.23 8.92
N ARG A 146 16.14 -2.25 9.95
CA ARG A 146 14.69 -2.26 9.72
C ARG A 146 14.17 -1.01 9.05
N LEU A 147 14.68 0.16 9.48
CA LEU A 147 14.32 1.44 8.86
C LEU A 147 14.78 1.51 7.40
N GLU A 148 15.98 0.98 7.09
CA GLU A 148 16.51 0.90 5.73
C GLU A 148 15.68 -0.04 4.85
N ALA A 149 15.33 -1.22 5.37
CA ALA A 149 14.52 -2.20 4.66
C ALA A 149 13.06 -1.79 4.50
N ALA A 150 12.54 -0.92 5.38
CA ALA A 150 11.13 -0.54 5.42
C ALA A 150 10.61 0.02 4.10
N LYS A 151 9.42 -0.43 3.69
CA LYS A 151 8.76 -0.04 2.43
C LYS A 151 7.36 0.49 2.64
N ILE A 152 6.92 1.34 1.70
CA ILE A 152 5.52 1.63 1.46
C ILE A 152 5.15 0.99 0.12
N VAL A 153 4.10 0.17 0.15
CA VAL A 153 3.59 -0.56 -1.01
C VAL A 153 2.14 -0.15 -1.31
N GLN A 154 1.72 -0.28 -2.57
CA GLN A 154 0.40 0.12 -3.03
C GLN A 154 -0.16 -0.86 -4.06
N SER A 155 -1.47 -1.12 -4.03
CA SER A 155 -2.20 -1.86 -5.05
C SER A 155 -3.65 -1.40 -5.09
N GLY A 156 -4.12 -0.85 -6.22
CA GLY A 156 -5.45 -0.24 -6.31
C GLY A 156 -5.66 0.83 -5.24
N ASP A 157 -6.68 0.67 -4.40
CA ASP A 157 -6.98 1.59 -3.30
C ASP A 157 -6.28 1.21 -1.98
N TYR A 158 -5.41 0.21 -2.00
CA TYR A 158 -4.67 -0.24 -0.82
C TYR A 158 -3.27 0.37 -0.76
N ALA A 159 -2.86 0.72 0.46
CA ALA A 159 -1.47 1.06 0.77
C ALA A 159 -1.05 0.42 2.09
N ALA A 160 0.23 0.07 2.22
CA ALA A 160 0.77 -0.42 3.48
C ALA A 160 2.15 0.15 3.78
N LEU A 161 2.42 0.39 5.07
CA LEU A 161 3.77 0.59 5.60
C LEU A 161 4.25 -0.73 6.20
N LEU A 162 5.33 -1.25 5.65
CA LEU A 162 6.00 -2.49 6.04
C LEU A 162 7.34 -2.14 6.68
N MET A 163 7.36 -2.01 7.99
CA MET A 163 8.55 -1.80 8.83
C MET A 163 8.58 -2.93 9.84
N VAL A 164 9.02 -4.09 9.41
CA VAL A 164 8.90 -5.36 10.12
C VAL A 164 10.21 -6.14 10.03
N GLY A 165 10.45 -7.04 10.98
CA GLY A 165 11.60 -7.93 10.93
C GLY A 165 11.73 -8.78 12.18
N VAL A 166 12.08 -10.05 11.99
CA VAL A 166 12.33 -11.02 13.05
C VAL A 166 13.85 -11.16 13.25
N VAL A 167 14.31 -11.09 14.48
CA VAL A 167 15.70 -11.40 14.80
C VAL A 167 15.79 -12.92 14.96
N ASP A 168 16.22 -13.60 13.92
CA ASP A 168 16.46 -15.04 13.88
C ASP A 168 17.94 -15.40 14.04
N ASP A 169 18.84 -14.50 13.66
CA ASP A 169 20.29 -14.58 13.89
C ASP A 169 20.84 -13.21 14.32
N GLU A 170 21.30 -13.11 15.57
CA GLU A 170 21.85 -11.84 16.09
C GLU A 170 23.19 -11.44 15.45
N GLU A 171 23.90 -12.39 14.81
CA GLU A 171 25.19 -12.13 14.17
C GLU A 171 25.06 -11.67 12.70
N ALA A 172 23.88 -11.90 12.07
CA ALA A 172 23.64 -11.64 10.66
C ALA A 172 22.29 -10.96 10.40
N LEU A 173 22.06 -9.80 11.02
CA LEU A 173 20.80 -9.06 10.88
C LEU A 173 20.62 -8.54 9.45
N ASP A 174 19.53 -8.98 8.80
CA ASP A 174 19.03 -8.44 7.53
C ASP A 174 17.52 -8.63 7.47
N PHE A 175 16.77 -7.55 7.34
CA PHE A 175 15.30 -7.57 7.30
C PHE A 175 14.72 -7.41 5.89
N THR A 176 15.57 -7.40 4.86
CA THR A 176 15.14 -7.25 3.46
C THR A 176 14.19 -8.37 3.04
N ASP A 177 14.51 -9.61 3.41
CA ASP A 177 13.68 -10.79 3.09
C ASP A 177 12.39 -10.84 3.92
N ASP A 178 12.37 -10.25 5.11
CA ASP A 178 11.17 -10.15 5.94
C ASP A 178 10.19 -9.09 5.40
N VAL A 179 10.71 -7.94 5.01
CA VAL A 179 9.91 -6.91 4.32
C VAL A 179 9.40 -7.43 2.99
N LYS A 180 10.21 -8.22 2.26
CA LYS A 180 9.74 -8.87 1.02
C LYS A 180 8.65 -9.90 1.28
N LEU A 181 8.74 -10.69 2.33
CA LEU A 181 7.68 -11.62 2.74
C LEU A 181 6.36 -10.88 2.99
N ALA A 182 6.41 -9.76 3.74
CA ALA A 182 5.24 -8.92 3.97
C ALA A 182 4.68 -8.32 2.67
N GLU A 183 5.55 -7.85 1.78
CA GLU A 183 5.19 -7.31 0.46
C GLU A 183 4.49 -8.37 -0.41
N ASP A 184 5.05 -9.57 -0.51
CA ASP A 184 4.49 -10.68 -1.29
C ASP A 184 3.12 -11.10 -0.72
N ALA A 185 2.96 -11.17 0.60
CA ALA A 185 1.69 -11.49 1.26
C ALA A 185 0.64 -10.39 1.02
N PHE A 186 1.03 -9.10 1.07
CA PHE A 186 0.16 -7.97 0.76
C PHE A 186 -0.44 -8.08 -0.64
N TYR A 187 0.40 -8.27 -1.67
CA TYR A 187 -0.08 -8.37 -3.04
C TYR A 187 -0.92 -9.62 -3.27
N THR A 188 -0.51 -10.77 -2.72
CA THR A 188 -1.24 -12.03 -2.85
C THR A 188 -2.65 -11.93 -2.28
N ALA A 189 -2.82 -11.36 -1.08
CA ALA A 189 -4.11 -11.22 -0.44
C ALA A 189 -5.08 -10.33 -1.24
N ILE A 190 -4.57 -9.25 -1.84
CA ILE A 190 -5.36 -8.35 -2.68
C ILE A 190 -5.76 -9.03 -3.99
N ASP A 191 -4.81 -9.68 -4.69
CA ASP A 191 -5.06 -10.36 -5.97
C ASP A 191 -6.02 -11.54 -5.81
N GLU A 192 -5.95 -12.28 -4.70
CA GLU A 192 -6.87 -13.39 -4.41
C GLU A 192 -8.29 -12.90 -4.13
N SER A 193 -8.44 -11.72 -3.55
CA SER A 193 -9.74 -11.12 -3.26
C SER A 193 -10.45 -10.57 -4.51
N ALA A 194 -9.75 -10.46 -5.63
CA ALA A 194 -10.28 -10.02 -6.91
C ALA A 194 -10.80 -11.19 -7.80
N LYS A 195 -10.69 -12.44 -7.36
CA LYS A 195 -11.16 -13.64 -8.10
C LYS A 195 -12.58 -13.98 -7.74
#